data_43f49802a66d2fef119a49b97d9e4cd0
#
_entry.id   43f49802a66d2fef119a49b97d9e4cd0
#
_cell.length_a   1.000
_cell.length_b   1.000
_cell.length_c   1.000
_cell.angle_alpha   90.00
_cell.angle_beta   90.00
_cell.angle_gamma   90.00
#
_symmetry.space_group_name_H-M   'P 1'
#
loop_
_entity.id
_entity.type
_entity.pdbx_description
1 polymer ?
#
loop_
_entity_poly.entity_id
_entity_poly.type
_entity_poly.pdbx_seq_one_letter_code
_entity_poly.pdbx_strand_id
1 'polypeptide(L)'
;SGIYYRPDSHKARFCVDGAKALLKFCDENEIEYEQCGKVIVAIHESELGRLDNLYERGVANGVQGLEMIGPERLKEIEPHVAGVKAMWAPSTGIVDYKKVAAAYGSRFQEAGGDIFTGAEVYRITKNPDTLAIETNLGVLQAKHLINCAGLHADRVAEMMGEDIDVRIIPFRGEYYTLRPESHDLVKGLIYPVPDPRFPFLGVHYTRNIHGQVEAGPNAVMALKREGYRKFDVDLMDSWESLSFPGFWKMSMRYWKIGLGEMHRSYMKSVFVRDLQRLVPEIRAEDLAPGGAGVRAQAVSRNGALLDDFHIIQGREAVHVLNAPSPGATSSLAIGEYIGNLAAQAFGDA
;
A
#
# COMPACT_ATOMS: atom_id res chain seq x y z
N SER A 1 4.24 8.28 6.78
CA SER A 1 5.26 9.14 7.38
C SER A 1 6.04 10.02 6.38
N GLY A 2 5.92 9.82 5.05
CA GLY A 2 6.59 10.68 4.05
C GLY A 2 8.12 10.49 3.89
N ILE A 3 8.74 9.62 4.66
CA ILE A 3 10.20 9.44 4.73
C ILE A 3 10.79 8.78 3.47
N TYR A 4 10.09 7.81 2.90
CA TYR A 4 10.62 6.97 1.83
C TYR A 4 10.53 7.59 0.43
N TYR A 5 9.70 8.61 0.26
CA TYR A 5 9.32 9.13 -1.04
C TYR A 5 10.28 10.24 -1.51
N ARG A 6 10.49 10.29 -2.81
CA ARG A 6 11.30 11.33 -3.42
C ARG A 6 10.69 12.70 -3.13
N PRO A 7 11.46 13.69 -2.68
CA PRO A 7 10.98 15.06 -2.52
C PRO A 7 10.30 15.56 -3.80
N ASP A 8 9.29 16.40 -3.64
CA ASP A 8 8.47 16.98 -4.71
C ASP A 8 7.59 15.98 -5.50
N SER A 9 7.59 14.67 -5.15
CA SER A 9 6.67 13.70 -5.74
C SER A 9 5.26 13.84 -5.16
N HIS A 10 4.24 13.43 -5.94
CA HIS A 10 2.88 13.33 -5.43
C HIS A 10 2.80 12.45 -4.18
N LYS A 11 3.53 11.33 -4.16
CA LYS A 11 3.59 10.42 -3.00
C LYS A 11 4.08 11.12 -1.73
N ALA A 12 5.14 11.94 -1.83
CA ALA A 12 5.68 12.65 -0.67
C ALA A 12 4.67 13.67 -0.12
N ARG A 13 4.14 14.52 -0.99
CA ARG A 13 3.17 15.56 -0.64
C ARG A 13 1.89 14.95 -0.08
N PHE A 14 1.27 14.01 -0.80
CA PHE A 14 0.05 13.37 -0.33
C PHE A 14 0.24 12.59 0.97
N CYS A 15 1.44 12.02 1.22
CA CYS A 15 1.69 11.32 2.46
C CYS A 15 1.72 12.26 3.67
N VAL A 16 2.41 13.38 3.56
CA VAL A 16 2.54 14.33 4.67
C VAL A 16 1.22 15.07 4.92
N ASP A 17 0.58 15.56 3.86
CA ASP A 17 -0.69 16.28 3.97
C ASP A 17 -1.84 15.35 4.34
N GLY A 18 -1.88 14.17 3.72
CA GLY A 18 -2.89 13.16 3.99
C GLY A 18 -2.81 12.60 5.40
N ALA A 19 -1.60 12.41 5.97
CA ALA A 19 -1.47 11.99 7.37
C ALA A 19 -2.08 13.02 8.33
N LYS A 20 -1.85 14.31 8.10
CA LYS A 20 -2.46 15.39 8.92
C LYS A 20 -3.98 15.40 8.75
N ALA A 21 -4.46 15.32 7.51
CA ALA A 21 -5.89 15.26 7.21
C ALA A 21 -6.57 14.04 7.84
N LEU A 22 -5.90 12.87 7.81
CA LEU A 22 -6.42 11.64 8.41
C LEU A 22 -6.56 11.76 9.94
N LEU A 23 -5.57 12.33 10.64
CA LEU A 23 -5.64 12.54 12.08
C LEU A 23 -6.83 13.44 12.44
N LYS A 24 -6.95 14.58 11.73
CA LYS A 24 -8.10 15.49 11.90
C LYS A 24 -9.42 14.78 11.64
N PHE A 25 -9.51 13.98 10.58
CA PHE A 25 -10.71 13.19 10.26
C PHE A 25 -11.04 12.18 11.35
N CYS A 26 -10.03 11.53 11.94
CA CYS A 26 -10.22 10.61 13.05
C CYS A 26 -10.78 11.33 14.28
N ASP A 27 -10.24 12.51 14.63
CA ASP A 27 -10.76 13.33 15.74
C ASP A 27 -12.21 13.75 15.51
N GLU A 28 -12.56 14.20 14.29
CA GLU A 28 -13.92 14.64 13.92
C GLU A 28 -14.95 13.50 13.87
N ASN A 29 -14.51 12.24 13.75
CA ASN A 29 -15.38 11.07 13.66
C ASN A 29 -15.19 10.08 14.82
N GLU A 30 -14.54 10.50 15.90
CA GLU A 30 -14.32 9.69 17.11
C GLU A 30 -13.63 8.34 16.82
N ILE A 31 -12.71 8.32 15.84
CA ILE A 31 -11.95 7.13 15.48
C ILE A 31 -10.65 7.12 16.28
N GLU A 32 -10.49 6.09 17.09
CA GLU A 32 -9.27 5.89 17.88
C GLU A 32 -8.05 5.67 16.99
N TYR A 33 -6.96 6.37 17.28
CA TYR A 33 -5.64 6.19 16.69
C TYR A 33 -4.56 6.35 17.76
N GLU A 34 -3.37 5.89 17.48
CA GLU A 34 -2.21 6.06 18.35
C GLU A 34 -1.00 6.51 17.54
N GLN A 35 -0.37 7.60 17.93
CA GLN A 35 0.92 8.02 17.40
C GLN A 35 2.05 7.32 18.17
N CYS A 36 2.22 6.03 17.93
CA CYS A 36 3.18 5.16 18.61
C CYS A 36 4.63 5.36 18.12
N GLY A 37 4.81 6.11 17.05
CA GLY A 37 6.11 6.30 16.42
C GLY A 37 6.59 5.09 15.61
N LYS A 38 7.74 5.25 14.93
CA LYS A 38 8.38 4.21 14.13
C LYS A 38 9.90 4.33 14.22
N VAL A 39 10.59 3.20 14.37
CA VAL A 39 12.04 3.11 14.19
C VAL A 39 12.39 2.54 12.81
N ILE A 40 13.32 3.18 12.10
CA ILE A 40 13.94 2.65 10.88
C ILE A 40 15.37 2.32 11.22
N VAL A 41 15.71 1.04 11.18
CA VAL A 41 16.90 0.49 11.84
C VAL A 41 17.95 0.09 10.81
N ALA A 42 19.16 0.62 10.94
CA ALA A 42 20.36 0.13 10.29
C ALA A 42 20.97 -0.99 11.16
N ILE A 43 21.07 -2.18 10.59
CA ILE A 43 21.61 -3.36 11.28
C ILE A 43 23.12 -3.46 11.09
N HIS A 44 23.62 -2.95 9.96
CA HIS A 44 25.03 -2.96 9.59
C HIS A 44 25.52 -1.54 9.26
N GLU A 45 26.79 -1.26 9.50
CA GLU A 45 27.42 0.02 9.14
C GLU A 45 27.28 0.37 7.65
N SER A 46 27.25 -0.63 6.78
CA SER A 46 27.01 -0.43 5.32
C SER A 46 25.64 0.15 4.99
N GLU A 47 24.71 0.20 5.92
CA GLU A 47 23.36 0.76 5.78
C GLU A 47 23.28 2.23 6.23
N LEU A 48 24.31 2.75 6.93
CA LEU A 48 24.28 4.10 7.52
C LEU A 48 24.08 5.19 6.45
N GLY A 49 24.81 5.16 5.36
CA GLY A 49 24.64 6.16 4.30
C GLY A 49 23.24 6.17 3.68
N ARG A 50 22.57 5.01 3.63
CA ARG A 50 21.17 4.93 3.18
C ARG A 50 20.21 5.47 4.23
N LEU A 51 20.49 5.23 5.50
CA LEU A 51 19.72 5.77 6.62
C LEU A 51 19.81 7.30 6.67
N ASP A 52 21.03 7.85 6.51
CA ASP A 52 21.25 9.30 6.45
C ASP A 52 20.51 9.95 5.28
N ASN A 53 20.54 9.35 4.08
CA ASN A 53 19.76 9.80 2.93
C ASN A 53 18.24 9.76 3.17
N LEU A 54 17.74 8.78 3.93
CA LEU A 54 16.32 8.73 4.31
C LEU A 54 15.96 9.85 5.27
N TYR A 55 16.84 10.18 6.21
CA TYR A 55 16.65 11.27 7.14
C TYR A 55 16.57 12.62 6.38
N GLU A 56 17.54 12.91 5.52
CA GLU A 56 17.54 14.10 4.67
C GLU A 56 16.27 14.21 3.83
N ARG A 57 15.84 13.10 3.24
CA ARG A 57 14.61 13.02 2.46
C ARG A 57 13.37 13.29 3.32
N GLY A 58 13.29 12.71 4.50
CA GLY A 58 12.20 12.95 5.44
C GLY A 58 12.10 14.40 5.88
N VAL A 59 13.25 15.04 6.17
CA VAL A 59 13.32 16.48 6.49
C VAL A 59 12.87 17.32 5.30
N ALA A 60 13.36 17.04 4.09
CA ALA A 60 12.97 17.74 2.86
C ALA A 60 11.47 17.63 2.57
N ASN A 61 10.85 16.50 2.92
CA ASN A 61 9.40 16.28 2.79
C ASN A 61 8.57 16.91 3.92
N GLY A 62 9.21 17.57 4.90
CA GLY A 62 8.52 18.23 6.01
C GLY A 62 7.98 17.28 7.10
N VAL A 63 8.53 16.06 7.21
CA VAL A 63 8.18 15.14 8.30
C VAL A 63 8.71 15.69 9.62
N GLN A 64 7.83 15.84 10.60
CA GLN A 64 8.15 16.49 11.86
C GLN A 64 8.77 15.52 12.88
N GLY A 65 9.72 16.04 13.68
CA GLY A 65 10.26 15.34 14.84
C GLY A 65 11.18 14.17 14.52
N LEU A 66 11.72 14.08 13.28
CA LEU A 66 12.67 13.04 12.93
C LEU A 66 13.96 13.18 13.75
N GLU A 67 14.44 12.08 14.30
CA GLU A 67 15.64 12.04 15.13
C GLU A 67 16.52 10.85 14.72
N MET A 68 17.82 11.10 14.53
CA MET A 68 18.81 10.04 14.38
C MET A 68 19.27 9.61 15.76
N ILE A 69 19.09 8.32 16.09
CA ILE A 69 19.31 7.76 17.42
C ILE A 69 20.36 6.66 17.42
N GLY A 70 21.15 6.60 18.49
CA GLY A 70 22.09 5.52 18.74
C GLY A 70 21.46 4.25 19.33
N PRO A 71 22.26 3.19 19.53
CA PRO A 71 21.77 1.90 20.05
C PRO A 71 21.12 2.00 21.43
N GLU A 72 21.63 2.86 22.30
CA GLU A 72 21.11 3.04 23.66
C GLU A 72 19.68 3.58 23.62
N ARG A 73 19.47 4.67 22.87
CA ARG A 73 18.13 5.25 22.70
C ARG A 73 17.18 4.32 21.95
N LEU A 74 17.70 3.57 20.97
CA LEU A 74 16.92 2.54 20.27
C LEU A 74 16.40 1.48 21.24
N LYS A 75 17.24 1.02 22.18
CA LYS A 75 16.85 0.05 23.22
C LYS A 75 15.83 0.58 24.24
N GLU A 76 15.81 1.88 24.50
CA GLU A 76 14.77 2.50 25.33
C GLU A 76 13.39 2.46 24.63
N ILE A 77 13.36 2.68 23.32
CA ILE A 77 12.13 2.68 22.52
C ILE A 77 11.67 1.25 22.22
N GLU A 78 12.58 0.44 21.70
CA GLU A 78 12.36 -0.96 21.29
C GLU A 78 13.43 -1.88 21.91
N PRO A 79 13.20 -2.42 23.12
CA PRO A 79 14.23 -3.12 23.89
C PRO A 79 14.86 -4.33 23.19
N HIS A 80 14.11 -5.01 22.33
CA HIS A 80 14.51 -6.25 21.67
C HIS A 80 15.11 -6.04 20.27
N VAL A 81 15.11 -4.79 19.77
CA VAL A 81 15.65 -4.49 18.45
C VAL A 81 17.17 -4.46 18.45
N ALA A 82 17.79 -5.12 17.47
CA ALA A 82 19.21 -5.02 17.18
C ALA A 82 19.46 -4.00 16.08
N GLY A 83 20.45 -3.11 16.29
CA GLY A 83 20.83 -2.12 15.28
C GLY A 83 22.04 -1.31 15.73
N VAL A 84 22.82 -0.82 14.77
CA VAL A 84 23.98 0.07 15.00
C VAL A 84 23.56 1.54 15.06
N LYS A 85 22.46 1.90 14.40
CA LYS A 85 21.87 3.24 14.38
C LYS A 85 20.42 3.14 13.91
N ALA A 86 19.58 4.07 14.30
CA ALA A 86 18.23 4.12 13.80
C ALA A 86 17.77 5.57 13.56
N MET A 87 16.69 5.71 12.81
CA MET A 87 15.92 6.94 12.72
C MET A 87 14.60 6.73 13.46
N TRP A 88 14.30 7.60 14.39
CA TRP A 88 13.02 7.68 15.09
C TRP A 88 12.09 8.65 14.40
N ALA A 89 10.86 8.24 14.14
CA ALA A 89 9.81 9.05 13.52
C ALA A 89 8.57 9.07 14.43
N PRO A 90 8.49 9.97 15.42
CA PRO A 90 7.45 10.00 16.45
C PRO A 90 6.05 10.27 15.89
N SER A 91 5.95 11.00 14.79
CA SER A 91 4.67 11.35 14.16
C SER A 91 4.01 10.19 13.37
N THR A 92 4.63 9.02 13.33
CA THR A 92 4.02 7.83 12.70
C THR A 92 3.00 7.22 13.66
N GLY A 93 1.85 6.83 13.14
CA GLY A 93 0.77 6.27 13.95
C GLY A 93 0.12 5.05 13.32
N ILE A 94 -0.78 4.47 14.08
CA ILE A 94 -1.64 3.33 13.73
C ILE A 94 -3.10 3.71 13.94
N VAL A 95 -3.98 3.14 13.10
CA VAL A 95 -5.41 3.37 13.11
C VAL A 95 -6.14 2.15 12.54
N ASP A 96 -7.39 1.94 12.93
CA ASP A 96 -8.25 0.95 12.28
C ASP A 96 -8.84 1.51 10.97
N TYR A 97 -8.23 1.14 9.84
CA TYR A 97 -8.71 1.57 8.51
C TYR A 97 -10.11 1.05 8.15
N LYS A 98 -10.64 0.02 8.82
CA LYS A 98 -12.03 -0.40 8.63
C LYS A 98 -12.99 0.65 9.19
N LYS A 99 -12.67 1.20 10.38
CA LYS A 99 -13.43 2.32 10.96
C LYS A 99 -13.32 3.58 10.10
N VAL A 100 -12.14 3.90 9.60
CA VAL A 100 -11.93 5.04 8.68
C VAL A 100 -12.76 4.88 7.41
N ALA A 101 -12.72 3.71 6.77
CA ALA A 101 -13.50 3.44 5.55
C ALA A 101 -15.01 3.49 5.81
N ALA A 102 -15.49 2.97 6.96
CA ALA A 102 -16.89 3.07 7.35
C ALA A 102 -17.32 4.53 7.53
N ALA A 103 -16.50 5.35 8.19
CA ALA A 103 -16.77 6.78 8.36
C ALA A 103 -16.79 7.53 7.02
N TYR A 104 -15.88 7.20 6.07
CA TYR A 104 -15.97 7.76 4.71
C TYR A 104 -17.31 7.42 4.06
N GLY A 105 -17.76 6.16 4.18
CA GLY A 105 -19.06 5.74 3.66
C GLY A 105 -20.22 6.53 4.28
N SER A 106 -20.24 6.69 5.61
CA SER A 106 -21.26 7.48 6.29
C SER A 106 -21.28 8.93 5.83
N ARG A 107 -20.11 9.59 5.75
CA ARG A 107 -20.01 10.97 5.26
C ARG A 107 -20.47 11.12 3.82
N PHE A 108 -20.16 10.15 2.96
CA PHE A 108 -20.61 10.14 1.58
C PHE A 108 -22.14 10.06 1.50
N GLN A 109 -22.78 9.20 2.30
CA GLN A 109 -24.24 9.07 2.36
C GLN A 109 -24.91 10.32 2.97
N GLU A 110 -24.33 10.91 4.02
CA GLU A 110 -24.78 12.19 4.59
C GLU A 110 -24.74 13.33 3.57
N ALA A 111 -23.80 13.28 2.64
CA ALA A 111 -23.71 14.23 1.50
C ALA A 111 -24.67 13.90 0.35
N GLY A 112 -25.55 12.89 0.50
CA GLY A 112 -26.55 12.49 -0.49
C GLY A 112 -26.08 11.46 -1.52
N GLY A 113 -24.92 10.82 -1.27
CA GLY A 113 -24.43 9.75 -2.14
C GLY A 113 -25.03 8.38 -1.80
N ASP A 114 -25.18 7.53 -2.81
CA ASP A 114 -25.63 6.14 -2.66
C ASP A 114 -24.47 5.16 -2.73
N ILE A 115 -24.45 4.15 -1.86
CA ILE A 115 -23.45 3.08 -1.84
C ILE A 115 -24.10 1.74 -2.17
N PHE A 116 -23.65 1.11 -3.24
CA PHE A 116 -24.09 -0.22 -3.66
C PHE A 116 -22.98 -1.24 -3.43
N THR A 117 -23.04 -1.98 -2.34
CA THR A 117 -22.13 -3.09 -2.05
C THR A 117 -22.57 -4.36 -2.78
N GLY A 118 -21.62 -5.22 -3.18
CA GLY A 118 -21.91 -6.43 -3.94
C GLY A 118 -22.36 -6.17 -5.38
N ALA A 119 -22.23 -4.94 -5.88
CA ALA A 119 -22.53 -4.54 -7.25
C ALA A 119 -21.25 -4.68 -8.11
N GLU A 120 -21.05 -5.83 -8.72
CA GLU A 120 -19.93 -6.07 -9.62
C GLU A 120 -20.21 -5.48 -11.00
N VAL A 121 -19.35 -4.57 -11.46
CA VAL A 121 -19.42 -3.97 -12.79
C VAL A 121 -18.75 -4.90 -13.80
N TYR A 122 -19.49 -5.31 -14.84
CA TYR A 122 -18.98 -6.18 -15.89
C TYR A 122 -19.04 -5.60 -17.31
N ARG A 123 -19.78 -4.51 -17.52
CA ARG A 123 -19.81 -3.78 -18.79
C ARG A 123 -20.12 -2.31 -18.57
N ILE A 124 -19.55 -1.46 -19.42
CA ILE A 124 -19.87 -0.04 -19.50
C ILE A 124 -20.12 0.29 -20.97
N THR A 125 -21.29 0.85 -21.28
CA THR A 125 -21.66 1.27 -22.62
C THR A 125 -21.79 2.80 -22.66
N LYS A 126 -21.10 3.43 -23.59
CA LYS A 126 -21.19 4.88 -23.83
C LYS A 126 -22.41 5.18 -24.73
N ASN A 127 -23.30 5.99 -24.22
CA ASN A 127 -24.38 6.59 -24.98
C ASN A 127 -24.07 8.08 -25.26
N PRO A 128 -24.80 8.81 -26.10
CA PRO A 128 -24.45 10.21 -26.42
C PRO A 128 -24.27 11.13 -25.20
N ASP A 129 -25.11 10.97 -24.16
CA ASP A 129 -25.13 11.86 -23.00
C ASP A 129 -24.96 11.13 -21.67
N THR A 130 -24.84 9.80 -21.69
CA THR A 130 -24.81 8.98 -20.47
C THR A 130 -23.93 7.74 -20.63
N LEU A 131 -23.54 7.19 -19.50
CA LEU A 131 -22.90 5.88 -19.38
C LEU A 131 -23.91 4.89 -18.80
N ALA A 132 -24.14 3.77 -19.48
CA ALA A 132 -24.88 2.65 -18.92
C ALA A 132 -23.88 1.67 -18.28
N ILE A 133 -23.93 1.57 -16.97
CA ILE A 133 -23.03 0.72 -16.15
C ILE A 133 -23.80 -0.53 -15.74
N GLU A 134 -23.47 -1.66 -16.36
CA GLU A 134 -24.13 -2.94 -16.11
C GLU A 134 -23.47 -3.66 -14.94
N THR A 135 -24.29 -4.03 -13.97
CA THR A 135 -23.88 -4.76 -12.77
C THR A 135 -24.75 -6.00 -12.56
N ASN A 136 -24.33 -6.93 -11.69
CA ASN A 136 -25.17 -8.06 -11.29
C ASN A 136 -26.46 -7.65 -10.54
N LEU A 137 -26.57 -6.39 -10.08
CA LEU A 137 -27.76 -5.86 -9.41
C LEU A 137 -28.68 -5.05 -10.36
N GLY A 138 -28.25 -4.80 -11.60
CA GLY A 138 -29.00 -4.01 -12.58
C GLY A 138 -28.12 -3.02 -13.34
N VAL A 139 -28.75 -2.10 -14.05
CA VAL A 139 -28.05 -1.08 -14.86
C VAL A 139 -28.18 0.28 -14.19
N LEU A 140 -27.04 0.92 -13.96
CA LEU A 140 -26.97 2.31 -13.48
C LEU A 140 -26.73 3.24 -14.67
N GLN A 141 -27.40 4.40 -14.67
CA GLN A 141 -27.12 5.48 -15.62
C GLN A 141 -26.32 6.58 -14.93
N ALA A 142 -25.21 6.97 -15.53
CA ALA A 142 -24.35 8.04 -15.01
C ALA A 142 -23.95 8.99 -16.13
N LYS A 143 -23.65 10.23 -15.82
CA LYS A 143 -23.05 11.18 -16.79
C LYS A 143 -21.55 10.98 -16.90
N HIS A 144 -20.91 10.71 -15.76
CA HIS A 144 -19.46 10.62 -15.63
C HIS A 144 -19.07 9.44 -14.73
N LEU A 145 -17.83 8.98 -14.87
CA LEU A 145 -17.26 7.89 -14.09
C LEU A 145 -15.92 8.31 -13.46
N ILE A 146 -15.74 8.03 -12.17
CA ILE A 146 -14.44 8.05 -11.53
C ILE A 146 -14.07 6.61 -11.18
N ASN A 147 -13.09 6.07 -11.88
CA ASN A 147 -12.62 4.71 -11.69
C ASN A 147 -11.50 4.66 -10.65
N CYS A 148 -11.84 4.22 -9.44
CA CYS A 148 -10.92 3.93 -8.34
C CYS A 148 -10.92 2.43 -7.99
N ALA A 149 -11.07 1.55 -8.98
CA ALA A 149 -11.29 0.11 -8.81
C ALA A 149 -10.03 -0.68 -8.38
N GLY A 150 -8.90 -0.03 -8.11
CA GLY A 150 -7.71 -0.67 -7.54
C GLY A 150 -7.21 -1.85 -8.36
N LEU A 151 -7.38 -3.07 -7.86
CA LEU A 151 -6.97 -4.32 -8.56
C LEU A 151 -7.66 -4.51 -9.92
N HIS A 152 -8.80 -3.85 -10.17
CA HIS A 152 -9.58 -3.96 -11.41
C HIS A 152 -9.59 -2.67 -12.22
N ALA A 153 -8.78 -1.66 -11.88
CA ALA A 153 -8.81 -0.34 -12.50
C ALA A 153 -8.50 -0.36 -14.00
N ASP A 154 -7.58 -1.22 -14.45
CA ASP A 154 -7.25 -1.43 -15.85
C ASP A 154 -8.44 -2.02 -16.64
N ARG A 155 -9.17 -2.99 -16.08
CA ARG A 155 -10.37 -3.58 -16.70
C ARG A 155 -11.48 -2.54 -16.88
N VAL A 156 -11.71 -1.72 -15.86
CA VAL A 156 -12.73 -0.67 -15.94
C VAL A 156 -12.36 0.38 -16.99
N ALA A 157 -11.09 0.73 -17.11
CA ALA A 157 -10.63 1.63 -18.17
C ALA A 157 -10.82 1.02 -19.58
N GLU A 158 -10.50 -0.27 -19.75
CA GLU A 158 -10.73 -1.01 -20.99
C GLU A 158 -12.23 -1.12 -21.33
N MET A 159 -13.13 -1.29 -20.35
CA MET A 159 -14.59 -1.25 -20.57
C MET A 159 -15.06 0.11 -21.11
N MET A 160 -14.36 1.19 -20.76
CA MET A 160 -14.60 2.53 -21.29
C MET A 160 -13.95 2.76 -22.67
N GLY A 161 -13.23 1.76 -23.21
CA GLY A 161 -12.55 1.85 -24.50
C GLY A 161 -11.23 2.63 -24.47
N GLU A 162 -10.64 2.80 -23.29
CA GLU A 162 -9.33 3.45 -23.15
C GLU A 162 -8.21 2.53 -23.66
N ASP A 163 -7.33 3.06 -24.49
CA ASP A 163 -6.08 2.37 -24.90
C ASP A 163 -5.00 2.61 -23.84
N ILE A 164 -4.90 1.69 -22.91
CA ILE A 164 -3.95 1.78 -21.80
C ILE A 164 -2.67 0.99 -22.08
N ASP A 165 -1.54 1.55 -21.69
CA ASP A 165 -0.21 0.95 -21.85
C ASP A 165 0.27 0.19 -20.59
N VAL A 166 -0.58 0.06 -19.60
CA VAL A 166 -0.32 -0.58 -18.32
C VAL A 166 -1.26 -1.76 -18.07
N ARG A 167 -0.81 -2.72 -17.26
CA ARG A 167 -1.62 -3.82 -16.73
C ARG A 167 -1.40 -3.92 -15.24
N ILE A 168 -2.47 -4.18 -14.49
CA ILE A 168 -2.38 -4.48 -13.06
C ILE A 168 -1.94 -5.93 -12.88
N ILE A 169 -0.76 -6.12 -12.32
CA ILE A 169 -0.23 -7.43 -11.93
C ILE A 169 -0.38 -7.54 -10.40
N PRO A 170 -1.13 -8.53 -9.90
CA PRO A 170 -1.36 -8.66 -8.47
C PRO A 170 -0.14 -9.26 -7.76
N PHE A 171 0.32 -8.59 -6.69
CA PHE A 171 1.35 -9.10 -5.80
C PHE A 171 0.79 -9.31 -4.41
N ARG A 172 0.77 -10.55 -3.93
CA ARG A 172 0.34 -10.88 -2.58
C ARG A 172 1.48 -10.65 -1.60
N GLY A 173 1.19 -9.90 -0.55
CA GLY A 173 1.99 -9.76 0.65
C GLY A 173 1.43 -10.64 1.76
N GLU A 174 2.21 -11.61 2.21
CA GLU A 174 1.83 -12.54 3.27
C GLU A 174 2.42 -12.09 4.59
N TYR A 175 1.64 -12.19 5.66
CA TYR A 175 2.04 -11.82 7.01
C TYR A 175 2.02 -13.02 7.94
N TYR A 176 2.84 -12.94 8.98
CA TYR A 176 2.68 -13.71 10.20
C TYR A 176 2.20 -12.78 11.30
N THR A 177 1.45 -13.32 12.24
CA THR A 177 1.07 -12.62 13.48
C THR A 177 1.89 -13.21 14.63
N LEU A 178 2.45 -12.39 15.49
CA LEU A 178 3.08 -12.86 16.70
C LEU A 178 2.02 -13.44 17.63
N ARG A 179 2.38 -14.52 18.32
CA ARG A 179 1.53 -15.06 19.39
C ARG A 179 1.48 -14.10 20.57
N PRO A 180 0.37 -14.06 21.33
CA PRO A 180 0.21 -13.13 22.46
C PRO A 180 1.39 -13.13 23.43
N GLU A 181 1.98 -14.30 23.69
CA GLU A 181 3.10 -14.49 24.61
C GLU A 181 4.39 -13.79 24.14
N SER A 182 4.45 -13.41 22.86
CA SER A 182 5.61 -12.77 22.23
C SER A 182 5.34 -11.32 21.79
N HIS A 183 4.16 -10.76 22.12
CA HIS A 183 3.83 -9.38 21.75
C HIS A 183 4.78 -8.36 22.37
N ASP A 184 5.31 -8.63 23.57
CA ASP A 184 6.23 -7.75 24.28
C ASP A 184 7.58 -7.54 23.55
N LEU A 185 7.91 -8.41 22.59
CA LEU A 185 9.10 -8.27 21.75
C LEU A 185 9.03 -7.05 20.82
N VAL A 186 7.84 -6.48 20.57
CA VAL A 186 7.62 -5.37 19.65
C VAL A 186 6.64 -4.38 20.26
N LYS A 187 7.10 -3.17 20.56
CA LYS A 187 6.24 -2.13 21.14
C LYS A 187 5.50 -1.26 20.13
N GLY A 188 6.10 -1.07 18.96
CA GLY A 188 5.55 -0.16 17.94
C GLY A 188 5.79 -0.66 16.52
N LEU A 189 6.44 0.15 15.71
CA LEU A 189 6.69 -0.08 14.30
C LEU A 189 8.22 -0.18 14.06
N ILE A 190 8.70 -1.37 13.66
CA ILE A 190 10.12 -1.65 13.46
C ILE A 190 10.38 -1.98 12.00
N TYR A 191 11.10 -1.12 11.30
CA TYR A 191 11.34 -1.21 9.86
C TYR A 191 12.83 -1.29 9.55
N PRO A 192 13.26 -2.08 8.55
CA PRO A 192 14.64 -2.06 8.09
C PRO A 192 14.90 -0.80 7.22
N VAL A 193 16.17 -0.43 7.08
CA VAL A 193 16.58 0.49 6.02
C VAL A 193 16.31 -0.17 4.66
N PRO A 194 15.56 0.49 3.74
CA PRO A 194 15.26 -0.08 2.44
C PRO A 194 16.52 -0.36 1.63
N ASP A 195 16.51 -1.49 0.95
CA ASP A 195 17.53 -1.81 -0.04
C ASP A 195 17.02 -1.40 -1.44
N PRO A 196 17.65 -0.45 -2.14
CA PRO A 196 17.18 0.07 -3.42
C PRO A 196 17.18 -0.99 -4.55
N ARG A 197 17.83 -2.13 -4.35
CA ARG A 197 17.80 -3.26 -5.28
C ARG A 197 16.44 -3.96 -5.31
N PHE A 198 15.65 -3.82 -4.23
CA PHE A 198 14.34 -4.44 -4.10
C PHE A 198 13.23 -3.43 -4.39
N PRO A 199 12.24 -3.78 -5.21
CA PRO A 199 11.12 -2.89 -5.53
C PRO A 199 10.14 -2.71 -4.36
N PHE A 200 10.24 -3.55 -3.34
CA PHE A 200 9.38 -3.53 -2.17
C PHE A 200 10.20 -3.40 -0.89
N LEU A 201 9.57 -2.85 0.15
CA LEU A 201 10.16 -2.78 1.47
C LEU A 201 10.33 -4.20 2.04
N GLY A 202 11.47 -4.45 2.72
CA GLY A 202 11.72 -5.70 3.41
C GLY A 202 10.75 -5.99 4.55
N VAL A 203 10.75 -7.22 5.04
CA VAL A 203 9.91 -7.62 6.18
C VAL A 203 10.16 -6.71 7.39
N HIS A 204 9.09 -6.36 8.07
CA HIS A 204 9.09 -5.44 9.20
C HIS A 204 8.03 -5.86 10.22
N TYR A 205 8.02 -5.22 11.38
CA TYR A 205 7.01 -5.45 12.41
C TYR A 205 6.09 -4.25 12.52
N THR A 206 4.81 -4.54 12.70
CA THR A 206 3.77 -3.53 12.88
C THR A 206 2.84 -3.96 14.01
N ARG A 207 2.79 -3.19 15.09
CA ARG A 207 1.70 -3.30 16.06
C ARG A 207 0.47 -2.59 15.51
N ASN A 208 -0.68 -3.25 15.52
CA ASN A 208 -1.95 -2.62 15.16
C ASN A 208 -2.64 -2.01 16.39
N ILE A 209 -3.71 -1.25 16.15
CA ILE A 209 -4.45 -0.53 17.21
C ILE A 209 -5.10 -1.47 18.24
N HIS A 210 -5.26 -2.74 17.92
CA HIS A 210 -5.79 -3.77 18.81
C HIS A 210 -4.70 -4.50 19.61
N GLY A 211 -3.45 -4.04 19.52
CA GLY A 211 -2.31 -4.61 20.24
C GLY A 211 -1.69 -5.86 19.61
N GLN A 212 -2.22 -6.34 18.48
CA GLN A 212 -1.62 -7.46 17.76
C GLN A 212 -0.39 -7.01 16.99
N VAL A 213 0.62 -7.86 16.93
CA VAL A 213 1.85 -7.60 16.18
C VAL A 213 1.87 -8.44 14.92
N GLU A 214 1.98 -7.79 13.79
CA GLU A 214 2.14 -8.40 12.47
C GLU A 214 3.59 -8.32 12.02
N ALA A 215 4.09 -9.37 11.37
CA ALA A 215 5.42 -9.47 10.82
C ALA A 215 5.35 -9.80 9.32
N GLY A 216 5.90 -8.97 8.48
CA GLY A 216 5.81 -9.09 7.02
C GLY A 216 5.85 -7.73 6.34
N PRO A 217 5.30 -7.62 5.11
CA PRO A 217 4.98 -8.73 4.22
C PRO A 217 6.18 -9.19 3.38
N ASN A 218 6.05 -10.35 2.73
CA ASN A 218 6.78 -10.69 1.53
C ASN A 218 6.09 -10.08 0.28
N ALA A 219 6.54 -10.42 -0.93
CA ALA A 219 5.90 -9.98 -2.17
C ALA A 219 5.98 -11.06 -3.25
N VAL A 220 4.95 -11.88 -3.36
CA VAL A 220 4.83 -12.94 -4.36
C VAL A 220 3.73 -12.63 -5.37
N MET A 221 3.94 -12.99 -6.64
CA MET A 221 2.88 -12.89 -7.64
C MET A 221 1.67 -13.72 -7.21
N ALA A 222 0.47 -13.15 -7.30
CA ALA A 222 -0.79 -13.87 -7.13
C ALA A 222 -1.34 -14.30 -8.49
N LEU A 223 -1.99 -15.48 -8.54
CA LEU A 223 -2.64 -15.99 -9.74
C LEU A 223 -4.14 -15.65 -9.81
N LYS A 224 -4.58 -14.81 -8.90
CA LYS A 224 -5.92 -14.23 -8.84
C LYS A 224 -5.79 -12.79 -8.34
N ARG A 225 -6.54 -11.84 -8.91
CA ARG A 225 -6.48 -10.42 -8.50
C ARG A 225 -6.84 -10.24 -7.02
N GLU A 226 -7.84 -10.96 -6.56
CA GLU A 226 -8.19 -11.04 -5.13
C GLU A 226 -7.74 -12.38 -4.52
N GLY A 227 -6.48 -12.79 -4.81
CA GLY A 227 -5.89 -14.03 -4.34
C GLY A 227 -5.22 -13.89 -2.98
N TYR A 228 -6.00 -13.91 -1.91
CA TYR A 228 -5.52 -13.77 -0.53
C TYR A 228 -4.89 -15.04 0.05
N ARG A 229 -5.13 -16.21 -0.57
CA ARG A 229 -4.54 -17.49 -0.18
C ARG A 229 -3.48 -17.93 -1.19
N LYS A 230 -2.52 -18.75 -0.73
CA LYS A 230 -1.40 -19.22 -1.58
C LYS A 230 -1.80 -19.95 -2.86
N PHE A 231 -2.93 -20.63 -2.82
CA PHE A 231 -3.41 -21.48 -3.92
C PHE A 231 -4.68 -20.92 -4.59
N ASP A 232 -5.01 -19.65 -4.32
CA ASP A 232 -6.09 -18.99 -5.06
C ASP A 232 -5.63 -18.77 -6.50
N VAL A 233 -6.34 -19.36 -7.44
CA VAL A 233 -6.08 -19.26 -8.88
C VAL A 233 -7.36 -18.88 -9.59
N ASP A 234 -7.25 -17.95 -10.52
CA ASP A 234 -8.27 -17.60 -11.50
C ASP A 234 -7.63 -17.67 -12.89
N LEU A 235 -8.26 -18.36 -13.82
CA LEU A 235 -7.68 -18.61 -15.14
C LEU A 235 -7.63 -17.33 -15.99
N MET A 236 -8.63 -16.46 -15.86
CA MET A 236 -8.69 -15.18 -16.60
C MET A 236 -7.62 -14.22 -16.06
N ASP A 237 -7.55 -14.03 -14.74
CA ASP A 237 -6.55 -13.19 -14.09
C ASP A 237 -5.12 -13.64 -14.40
N SER A 238 -4.91 -14.96 -14.38
CA SER A 238 -3.63 -15.58 -14.73
C SER A 238 -3.29 -15.35 -16.19
N TRP A 239 -4.25 -15.54 -17.10
CA TRP A 239 -4.06 -15.32 -18.53
C TRP A 239 -3.74 -13.85 -18.83
N GLU A 240 -4.48 -12.91 -18.28
CA GLU A 240 -4.22 -11.47 -18.47
C GLU A 240 -2.81 -11.08 -18.02
N SER A 241 -2.37 -11.60 -16.89
CA SER A 241 -1.01 -11.34 -16.39
C SER A 241 0.05 -11.97 -17.28
N LEU A 242 -0.10 -13.26 -17.65
CA LEU A 242 0.90 -14.01 -18.39
C LEU A 242 0.94 -13.67 -19.88
N SER A 243 -0.16 -13.22 -20.49
CA SER A 243 -0.20 -12.77 -21.88
C SER A 243 0.38 -11.37 -22.08
N PHE A 244 0.55 -10.59 -21.00
CA PHE A 244 1.04 -9.22 -21.08
C PHE A 244 2.56 -9.18 -21.28
N PRO A 245 3.09 -8.57 -22.37
CA PRO A 245 4.52 -8.53 -22.63
C PRO A 245 5.34 -7.86 -21.52
N GLY A 246 4.77 -6.86 -20.85
CA GLY A 246 5.40 -6.17 -19.72
C GLY A 246 5.71 -7.09 -18.55
N PHE A 247 4.84 -8.08 -18.30
CA PHE A 247 5.07 -9.09 -17.26
C PHE A 247 6.37 -9.86 -17.47
N TRP A 248 6.64 -10.34 -18.69
CA TRP A 248 7.86 -11.10 -18.99
C TRP A 248 9.11 -10.26 -18.90
N LYS A 249 9.06 -9.00 -19.37
CA LYS A 249 10.19 -8.06 -19.25
C LYS A 249 10.50 -7.73 -17.79
N MET A 250 9.47 -7.49 -16.99
CA MET A 250 9.57 -7.32 -15.54
C MET A 250 10.16 -8.59 -14.88
N SER A 251 9.63 -9.76 -15.20
CA SER A 251 10.08 -11.03 -14.64
C SER A 251 11.54 -11.32 -14.96
N MET A 252 11.99 -11.05 -16.20
CA MET A 252 13.39 -11.18 -16.58
C MET A 252 14.32 -10.21 -15.82
N ARG A 253 13.85 -9.01 -15.49
CA ARG A 253 14.61 -8.04 -14.71
C ARG A 253 14.73 -8.44 -13.24
N TYR A 254 13.66 -8.98 -12.64
CA TYR A 254 13.55 -9.23 -11.21
C TYR A 254 13.52 -10.72 -10.82
N TRP A 255 13.87 -11.65 -11.72
CA TRP A 255 13.69 -13.09 -11.51
C TRP A 255 14.38 -13.62 -10.23
N LYS A 256 15.61 -13.13 -9.93
CA LYS A 256 16.34 -13.54 -8.70
C LYS A 256 15.60 -13.12 -7.44
N ILE A 257 15.04 -11.91 -7.45
CA ILE A 257 14.25 -11.37 -6.34
C ILE A 257 12.96 -12.18 -6.22
N GLY A 258 12.25 -12.43 -7.32
CA GLY A 258 11.02 -13.22 -7.34
C GLY A 258 11.23 -14.64 -6.80
N LEU A 259 12.31 -15.33 -7.18
CA LEU A 259 12.64 -16.65 -6.62
C LEU A 259 12.93 -16.57 -5.11
N GLY A 260 13.62 -15.53 -4.65
CA GLY A 260 13.87 -15.29 -3.22
C GLY A 260 12.57 -15.07 -2.44
N GLU A 261 11.64 -14.30 -2.99
CA GLU A 261 10.31 -14.06 -2.39
C GLU A 261 9.47 -15.35 -2.35
N MET A 262 9.48 -16.14 -3.41
CA MET A 262 8.82 -17.45 -3.43
C MET A 262 9.43 -18.39 -2.38
N HIS A 263 10.77 -18.45 -2.28
CA HIS A 263 11.44 -19.25 -1.26
C HIS A 263 11.04 -18.81 0.15
N ARG A 264 10.98 -17.51 0.41
CA ARG A 264 10.50 -16.93 1.69
C ARG A 264 9.04 -17.29 1.97
N SER A 265 8.18 -17.28 0.95
CA SER A 265 6.77 -17.65 1.09
C SER A 265 6.56 -19.11 1.50
N TYR A 266 7.36 -20.03 0.95
CA TYR A 266 7.20 -21.46 1.23
C TYR A 266 8.00 -21.95 2.45
N MET A 267 9.12 -21.26 2.78
CA MET A 267 10.04 -21.66 3.87
C MET A 267 9.96 -20.70 5.04
N LYS A 268 9.13 -21.02 6.05
CA LYS A 268 8.98 -20.22 7.28
C LYS A 268 10.32 -19.89 7.94
N SER A 269 11.29 -20.82 7.91
CA SER A 269 12.61 -20.61 8.49
C SER A 269 13.40 -19.48 7.82
N VAL A 270 13.21 -19.24 6.53
CA VAL A 270 13.82 -18.12 5.80
C VAL A 270 13.19 -16.80 6.25
N PHE A 271 11.86 -16.79 6.36
CA PHE A 271 11.12 -15.63 6.86
C PHE A 271 11.54 -15.25 8.27
N VAL A 272 11.63 -16.25 9.17
CA VAL A 272 12.10 -16.06 10.56
C VAL A 272 13.51 -15.47 10.60
N ARG A 273 14.44 -15.97 9.78
CA ARG A 273 15.80 -15.44 9.69
C ARG A 273 15.85 -13.97 9.30
N ASP A 274 14.99 -13.55 8.38
CA ASP A 274 14.90 -12.15 7.98
C ASP A 274 14.35 -11.28 9.11
N LEU A 275 13.36 -11.75 9.86
CA LEU A 275 12.81 -11.09 11.04
C LEU A 275 13.82 -10.98 12.18
N GLN A 276 14.63 -12.03 12.40
CA GLN A 276 15.70 -12.07 13.42
C GLN A 276 16.79 -11.03 13.19
N ARG A 277 16.91 -10.49 11.98
CA ARG A 277 17.83 -9.37 11.71
C ARG A 277 17.45 -8.11 12.50
N LEU A 278 16.14 -7.90 12.71
CA LEU A 278 15.60 -6.76 13.47
C LEU A 278 15.40 -7.11 14.94
N VAL A 279 14.78 -8.26 15.23
CA VAL A 279 14.51 -8.76 16.58
C VAL A 279 15.11 -10.16 16.70
N PRO A 280 16.36 -10.28 17.21
CA PRO A 280 17.09 -11.57 17.25
C PRO A 280 16.42 -12.67 18.07
N GLU A 281 15.62 -12.30 19.05
CA GLU A 281 14.97 -13.22 19.98
C GLU A 281 13.77 -13.95 19.37
N ILE A 282 13.22 -13.46 18.23
CA ILE A 282 12.04 -14.07 17.59
C ILE A 282 12.33 -15.49 17.12
N ARG A 283 11.40 -16.40 17.35
CA ARG A 283 11.49 -17.82 16.97
C ARG A 283 10.35 -18.21 16.08
N ALA A 284 10.47 -19.36 15.39
CA ALA A 284 9.42 -19.88 14.54
C ALA A 284 8.11 -20.18 15.30
N GLU A 285 8.23 -20.58 16.56
CA GLU A 285 7.10 -20.85 17.46
C GLU A 285 6.30 -19.62 17.84
N ASP A 286 6.94 -18.43 17.85
CA ASP A 286 6.30 -17.15 18.16
C ASP A 286 5.36 -16.67 17.06
N LEU A 287 5.47 -17.25 15.87
CA LEU A 287 4.73 -16.83 14.68
C LEU A 287 3.57 -17.78 14.37
N ALA A 288 2.38 -17.25 14.30
CA ALA A 288 1.20 -17.88 13.73
C ALA A 288 0.95 -17.39 12.29
N PRO A 289 0.28 -18.15 11.41
CA PRO A 289 -0.17 -17.64 10.13
C PRO A 289 -1.01 -16.38 10.32
N GLY A 290 -0.65 -15.31 9.60
CA GLY A 290 -1.37 -14.04 9.60
C GLY A 290 -2.27 -13.88 8.37
N GLY A 291 -2.69 -12.66 8.12
CA GLY A 291 -3.44 -12.29 6.93
C GLY A 291 -2.57 -12.17 5.67
N ALA A 292 -3.21 -11.78 4.60
CA ALA A 292 -2.54 -11.37 3.37
C ALA A 292 -3.24 -10.18 2.75
N GLY A 293 -2.50 -9.34 2.05
CA GLY A 293 -3.02 -8.28 1.20
C GLY A 293 -2.56 -8.48 -0.23
N VAL A 294 -3.37 -8.08 -1.20
CA VAL A 294 -2.95 -8.09 -2.61
C VAL A 294 -2.73 -6.66 -3.07
N ARG A 295 -1.52 -6.40 -3.53
CA ARG A 295 -1.09 -5.11 -4.05
C ARG A 295 -1.40 -5.04 -5.54
N ALA A 296 -2.13 -4.01 -5.96
CA ALA A 296 -2.36 -3.68 -7.35
C ALA A 296 -1.12 -2.97 -7.92
N GLN A 297 -0.21 -3.72 -8.53
CA GLN A 297 0.99 -3.15 -9.11
C GLN A 297 0.78 -2.89 -10.60
N ALA A 298 0.72 -1.62 -10.98
CA ALA A 298 0.71 -1.28 -12.39
C ALA A 298 2.09 -1.52 -13.02
N VAL A 299 2.09 -2.24 -14.13
CA VAL A 299 3.27 -2.60 -14.92
C VAL A 299 3.06 -2.11 -16.34
N SER A 300 4.02 -1.35 -16.89
CA SER A 300 3.96 -0.88 -18.27
C SER A 300 4.39 -1.95 -19.27
N ARG A 301 4.06 -1.76 -20.56
CA ARG A 301 4.43 -2.69 -21.66
C ARG A 301 5.94 -2.91 -21.77
N ASN A 302 6.77 -1.98 -21.30
CA ASN A 302 8.24 -2.12 -21.26
C ASN A 302 8.76 -2.85 -20.01
N GLY A 303 7.88 -3.28 -19.10
CA GLY A 303 8.20 -4.00 -17.87
C GLY A 303 8.66 -3.10 -16.71
N ALA A 304 8.44 -1.80 -16.78
CA ALA A 304 8.66 -0.90 -15.64
C ALA A 304 7.51 -1.02 -14.64
N LEU A 305 7.86 -1.12 -13.36
CA LEU A 305 6.92 -0.98 -12.26
C LEU A 305 6.62 0.51 -12.08
N LEU A 306 5.35 0.88 -12.14
CA LEU A 306 4.96 2.27 -11.91
C LEU A 306 5.10 2.57 -10.41
N ASP A 307 5.91 3.57 -10.11
CA ASP A 307 6.22 3.94 -8.72
C ASP A 307 5.41 5.14 -8.22
N ASP A 308 4.82 5.95 -9.10
CA ASP A 308 3.99 7.09 -8.72
C ASP A 308 2.56 6.95 -9.27
N PHE A 309 1.69 7.91 -8.95
CA PHE A 309 0.31 7.93 -9.41
C PHE A 309 0.24 7.95 -10.93
N HIS A 310 -0.68 7.14 -11.47
CA HIS A 310 -0.99 7.13 -12.89
C HIS A 310 -2.50 7.30 -13.08
N ILE A 311 -2.89 8.47 -13.57
CA ILE A 311 -4.29 8.87 -13.72
C ILE A 311 -4.51 9.30 -15.16
N ILE A 312 -5.51 8.73 -15.81
CA ILE A 312 -5.97 9.13 -17.14
C ILE A 312 -7.23 9.97 -16.97
N GLN A 313 -7.25 11.10 -17.64
CA GLN A 313 -8.35 12.06 -17.56
C GLN A 313 -8.99 12.21 -18.95
N GLY A 314 -10.29 11.95 -19.02
CA GLY A 314 -11.12 12.12 -20.20
C GLY A 314 -12.40 12.93 -19.87
N ARG A 315 -13.17 13.27 -20.91
CA ARG A 315 -14.43 14.03 -20.75
C ARG A 315 -15.50 13.28 -19.95
N GLU A 316 -15.52 11.96 -20.06
CA GLU A 316 -16.57 11.11 -19.48
C GLU A 316 -16.07 10.37 -18.25
N ALA A 317 -14.75 10.22 -18.11
CA ALA A 317 -14.18 9.44 -17.02
C ALA A 317 -12.81 9.94 -16.57
N VAL A 318 -12.53 9.73 -15.28
CA VAL A 318 -11.20 9.80 -14.68
C VAL A 318 -10.83 8.41 -14.19
N HIS A 319 -9.71 7.85 -14.67
CA HIS A 319 -9.27 6.51 -14.31
C HIS A 319 -7.99 6.58 -13.47
N VAL A 320 -8.05 6.09 -12.23
CA VAL A 320 -6.91 5.95 -11.34
C VAL A 320 -6.30 4.57 -11.53
N LEU A 321 -5.35 4.45 -12.47
CA LEU A 321 -4.74 3.16 -12.85
C LEU A 321 -3.64 2.72 -11.90
N ASN A 322 -3.02 3.65 -11.18
CA ASN A 322 -2.03 3.34 -10.16
C ASN A 322 -2.14 4.33 -9.00
N ALA A 323 -2.46 3.83 -7.82
CA ALA A 323 -2.41 4.57 -6.57
C ALA A 323 -1.56 3.77 -5.56
N PRO A 324 -0.23 3.87 -5.66
CA PRO A 324 0.66 3.06 -4.83
C PRO A 324 0.67 3.53 -3.37
N SER A 325 1.28 2.74 -2.47
CA SER A 325 1.52 3.18 -1.10
C SER A 325 2.17 4.58 -1.09
N PRO A 326 1.65 5.50 -0.30
CA PRO A 326 0.88 5.39 0.93
C PRO A 326 -0.65 5.56 0.76
N GLY A 327 -1.28 4.84 -0.13
CA GLY A 327 -2.68 5.04 -0.54
C GLY A 327 -3.67 5.28 0.61
N ALA A 328 -3.70 4.42 1.63
CA ALA A 328 -4.64 4.55 2.75
C ALA A 328 -4.36 5.80 3.61
N THR A 329 -3.12 6.02 4.02
CA THR A 329 -2.72 7.22 4.80
C THR A 329 -3.01 8.51 4.06
N SER A 330 -2.88 8.49 2.73
CA SER A 330 -3.04 9.66 1.85
C SER A 330 -4.43 9.78 1.24
N SER A 331 -5.37 8.91 1.59
CA SER A 331 -6.65 8.75 0.88
C SER A 331 -7.45 10.04 0.79
N LEU A 332 -7.47 10.89 1.81
CA LEU A 332 -8.15 12.20 1.77
C LEU A 332 -7.48 13.16 0.77
N ALA A 333 -6.15 13.29 0.82
CA ALA A 333 -5.43 14.16 -0.12
C ALA A 333 -5.51 13.64 -1.57
N ILE A 334 -5.51 12.33 -1.76
CA ILE A 334 -5.72 11.68 -3.06
C ILE A 334 -7.14 11.93 -3.54
N GLY A 335 -8.14 11.77 -2.66
CA GLY A 335 -9.54 12.01 -2.98
C GLY A 335 -9.81 13.46 -3.40
N GLU A 336 -9.26 14.42 -2.68
CA GLU A 336 -9.32 15.85 -3.04
C GLU A 336 -8.68 16.10 -4.42
N TYR A 337 -7.50 15.54 -4.66
CA TYR A 337 -6.81 15.69 -5.94
C TYR A 337 -7.61 15.11 -7.10
N ILE A 338 -8.16 13.88 -6.94
CA ILE A 338 -9.00 13.22 -7.96
C ILE A 338 -10.30 13.99 -8.17
N GLY A 339 -10.93 14.48 -7.10
CA GLY A 339 -12.15 15.29 -7.17
C GLY A 339 -11.93 16.57 -7.97
N ASN A 340 -10.81 17.27 -7.75
CA ASN A 340 -10.44 18.46 -8.52
C ASN A 340 -10.19 18.14 -10.00
N LEU A 341 -9.52 17.02 -10.32
CA LEU A 341 -9.35 16.57 -11.70
C LEU A 341 -10.69 16.25 -12.36
N ALA A 342 -11.59 15.60 -11.64
CA ALA A 342 -12.92 15.26 -12.13
C ALA A 342 -13.77 16.51 -12.38
N ALA A 343 -13.79 17.48 -11.47
CA ALA A 343 -14.48 18.76 -11.66
C ALA A 343 -13.99 19.50 -12.91
N GLN A 344 -12.66 19.55 -13.11
CA GLN A 344 -12.09 20.15 -14.34
C GLN A 344 -12.47 19.37 -15.61
N ALA A 345 -12.46 18.04 -15.56
CA ALA A 345 -12.74 17.19 -16.72
C ALA A 345 -14.22 17.25 -17.13
N PHE A 346 -15.11 17.30 -16.15
CA PHE A 346 -16.56 17.19 -16.36
C PHE A 346 -17.25 18.56 -16.57
N GLY A 347 -16.49 19.66 -16.42
CA GLY A 347 -17.00 21.02 -16.65
C GLY A 347 -17.84 21.60 -15.52
N ASP A 348 -17.80 20.98 -14.34
CA ASP A 348 -18.41 21.49 -13.11
C ASP A 348 -17.37 22.32 -12.33
N ALA A 349 -16.99 23.47 -12.87
CA ALA A 349 -16.11 24.44 -12.21
C ALA A 349 -16.89 25.64 -11.69
#